data_5ba9b285d5bcbccfe756ed94a86d1eae
#
_entry.id   5ba9b285d5bcbccfe756ed94a86d1eae
#
_cell.length_a   1.000
_cell.length_b   1.000
_cell.length_c   1.000
_cell.angle_alpha   90.00
_cell.angle_beta   90.00
_cell.angle_gamma   90.00
#
_symmetry.space_group_name_H-M   'P 1'
#
loop_
_entity.id
_entity.type
_entity.pdbx_description
1 polymer ?
#
loop_
_entity_poly.entity_id
_entity_poly.type
_entity_poly.pdbx_seq_one_letter_code
_entity_poly.pdbx_strand_id
1 'polypeptide(L)'
;MNTSEIKKFATAARKKLIQGVINKISTLGFNAHGEVTLEQMPVLAHNDTNLNGRIIPGTNFYHQWMSLYDAIKEKGVKNIYEEVAYTWFNRLVAIRILQKQEQSLINNVLDFVDDCRTPFIVNDARHGIFPEGIDEKTMIELNNLLRDDNKTTEQ
;
A
#
# COMPACT_ATOMS: atom_id res chain seq x y z
N MET A 1 -15.39 -27.16 -4.54
CA MET A 1 -15.00 -25.84 -4.01
C MET A 1 -16.23 -25.13 -3.47
N ASN A 2 -16.25 -24.71 -2.20
CA ASN A 2 -17.45 -24.13 -1.58
C ASN A 2 -17.61 -22.65 -1.99
N THR A 3 -18.49 -22.39 -2.96
CA THR A 3 -18.73 -21.04 -3.51
C THR A 3 -19.23 -20.06 -2.45
N SER A 4 -19.92 -20.54 -1.41
CA SER A 4 -20.41 -19.70 -0.31
C SER A 4 -19.27 -19.15 0.55
N GLU A 5 -18.26 -19.97 0.85
CA GLU A 5 -17.07 -19.53 1.62
C GLU A 5 -16.22 -18.54 0.85
N ILE A 6 -16.07 -18.75 -0.47
CA ILE A 6 -15.36 -17.80 -1.32
C ILE A 6 -16.06 -16.43 -1.35
N LYS A 7 -17.38 -16.41 -1.47
CA LYS A 7 -18.15 -15.16 -1.43
C LYS A 7 -17.99 -14.45 -0.09
N LYS A 8 -18.07 -15.17 1.04
CA LYS A 8 -17.85 -14.60 2.38
C LYS A 8 -16.44 -14.03 2.52
N PHE A 9 -15.42 -14.77 2.08
CA PHE A 9 -14.03 -14.30 2.09
C PHE A 9 -13.85 -13.04 1.24
N ALA A 10 -14.31 -13.05 -0.01
CA ALA A 10 -14.16 -11.93 -0.92
C ALA A 10 -14.82 -10.65 -0.36
N THR A 11 -16.02 -10.79 0.23
CA THR A 11 -16.73 -9.66 0.86
C THR A 11 -15.98 -9.13 2.08
N ALA A 12 -15.46 -10.00 2.93
CA ALA A 12 -14.70 -9.59 4.12
C ALA A 12 -13.36 -8.93 3.73
N ALA A 13 -12.65 -9.51 2.76
CA ALA A 13 -11.38 -8.97 2.25
C ALA A 13 -11.58 -7.60 1.61
N ARG A 14 -12.62 -7.43 0.76
CA ARG A 14 -12.97 -6.13 0.17
C ARG A 14 -13.19 -5.07 1.24
N LYS A 15 -13.97 -5.38 2.28
CA LYS A 15 -14.25 -4.44 3.36
C LYS A 15 -12.97 -4.00 4.09
N LYS A 16 -12.07 -4.94 4.39
CA LYS A 16 -10.79 -4.65 5.04
C LYS A 16 -9.89 -3.79 4.15
N LEU A 17 -9.80 -4.11 2.85
CA LEU A 17 -8.99 -3.33 1.91
C LEU A 17 -9.52 -1.91 1.73
N ILE A 18 -10.84 -1.73 1.61
CA ILE A 18 -11.46 -0.39 1.56
C ILE A 18 -11.10 0.40 2.83
N GLN A 19 -11.20 -0.20 4.01
CA GLN A 19 -10.82 0.48 5.25
C GLN A 19 -9.34 0.86 5.28
N GLY A 20 -8.45 -0.03 4.82
CA GLY A 20 -7.02 0.28 4.68
C GLY A 20 -6.76 1.45 3.72
N VAL A 21 -7.47 1.49 2.59
CA VAL A 21 -7.37 2.61 1.63
C VAL A 21 -7.86 3.91 2.25
N ILE A 22 -8.99 3.90 2.97
CA ILE A 22 -9.51 5.08 3.68
C ILE A 22 -8.47 5.59 4.67
N ASN A 23 -7.90 4.71 5.49
CA ASN A 23 -6.88 5.08 6.46
C ASN A 23 -5.66 5.70 5.76
N LYS A 24 -5.19 5.08 4.66
CA LYS A 24 -4.04 5.62 3.90
C LYS A 24 -4.34 6.99 3.30
N ILE A 25 -5.48 7.18 2.67
CA ILE A 25 -5.88 8.47 2.07
C ILE A 25 -6.03 9.54 3.15
N SER A 26 -6.52 9.16 4.34
CA SER A 26 -6.56 10.07 5.50
C SER A 26 -5.15 10.53 5.94
N THR A 27 -4.14 9.65 5.92
CA THR A 27 -2.75 10.06 6.21
C THR A 27 -2.15 10.99 5.16
N LEU A 28 -2.73 11.03 3.97
CA LEU A 28 -2.36 11.97 2.90
C LEU A 28 -3.08 13.32 3.00
N GLY A 29 -3.91 13.51 4.02
CA GLY A 29 -4.58 14.77 4.30
C GLY A 29 -5.95 14.92 3.62
N PHE A 30 -6.67 13.82 3.40
CA PHE A 30 -8.06 13.86 2.91
C PHE A 30 -9.02 13.30 3.97
N ASN A 31 -10.18 13.90 4.10
CA ASN A 31 -11.25 13.36 4.94
C ASN A 31 -12.09 12.28 4.22
N ALA A 32 -13.06 11.69 4.91
CA ALA A 32 -13.95 10.67 4.35
C ALA A 32 -14.80 11.14 3.16
N HIS A 33 -14.92 12.44 2.95
CA HIS A 33 -15.65 13.06 1.83
C HIS A 33 -14.72 13.43 0.65
N GLY A 34 -13.40 13.20 0.81
CA GLY A 34 -12.40 13.54 -0.20
C GLY A 34 -11.97 15.02 -0.18
N GLU A 35 -12.33 15.75 0.87
CA GLU A 35 -11.89 17.12 1.05
C GLU A 35 -10.51 17.15 1.69
N VAL A 36 -9.69 18.12 1.28
CA VAL A 36 -8.34 18.29 1.84
C VAL A 36 -8.46 18.90 3.23
N THR A 37 -7.83 18.26 4.20
CA THR A 37 -7.78 18.67 5.62
C THR A 37 -6.45 19.29 6.01
N LEU A 38 -5.51 19.40 5.08
CA LEU A 38 -4.22 20.04 5.29
C LEU A 38 -4.40 21.55 5.44
N GLU A 39 -3.66 22.19 6.32
CA GLU A 39 -3.63 23.64 6.47
C GLU A 39 -3.11 24.33 5.21
N GLN A 40 -2.17 23.67 4.51
CA GLN A 40 -1.61 24.13 3.25
C GLN A 40 -1.51 22.95 2.26
N MET A 41 -1.82 23.25 0.99
CA MET A 41 -1.60 22.27 -0.08
C MET A 41 -0.11 21.89 -0.16
N PRO A 42 0.21 20.67 -0.60
CA PRO A 42 1.60 20.29 -0.83
C PRO A 42 2.29 21.28 -1.79
N VAL A 43 3.51 21.65 -1.48
CA VAL A 43 4.32 22.54 -2.30
C VAL A 43 5.70 21.94 -2.57
N LEU A 44 6.25 22.26 -3.74
CA LEU A 44 7.63 21.91 -4.07
C LEU A 44 8.57 22.94 -3.45
N ALA A 45 9.58 22.46 -2.73
CA ALA A 45 10.65 23.26 -2.16
C ALA A 45 12.00 22.60 -2.46
N HIS A 46 12.81 23.20 -3.31
CA HIS A 46 14.16 22.73 -3.65
C HIS A 46 14.23 21.25 -4.08
N ASN A 47 13.37 20.79 -4.97
CA ASN A 47 13.24 19.41 -5.41
C ASN A 47 12.65 18.43 -4.39
N ASP A 48 12.17 18.89 -3.26
CA ASP A 48 11.47 18.09 -2.27
C ASP A 48 10.00 18.50 -2.19
N THR A 49 9.17 17.62 -1.67
CA THR A 49 7.75 17.90 -1.42
C THR A 49 7.56 18.26 0.05
N ASN A 50 7.01 19.42 0.31
CA ASN A 50 6.56 19.80 1.65
C ASN A 50 5.06 19.48 1.78
N LEU A 51 4.73 18.51 2.63
CA LEU A 51 3.36 18.14 2.99
C LEU A 51 3.09 18.61 4.43
N ASN A 52 2.46 19.76 4.56
CA ASN A 52 2.08 20.33 5.86
C ASN A 52 3.23 20.34 6.89
N GLY A 53 4.41 20.82 6.47
CA GLY A 53 5.61 20.89 7.30
C GLY A 53 6.49 19.63 7.29
N ARG A 54 6.00 18.51 6.74
CA ARG A 54 6.80 17.30 6.54
C ARG A 54 7.49 17.36 5.19
N ILE A 55 8.83 17.32 5.21
CA ILE A 55 9.64 17.27 3.99
C ILE A 55 9.74 15.81 3.51
N ILE A 56 9.32 15.57 2.28
CA ILE A 56 9.41 14.27 1.61
C ILE A 56 10.40 14.42 0.45
N PRO A 57 11.48 13.65 0.41
CA PRO A 57 12.49 13.76 -0.63
C PRO A 57 11.91 13.54 -2.03
N GLY A 58 12.28 14.41 -2.96
CA GLY A 58 11.92 14.33 -4.36
C GLY A 58 10.56 14.94 -4.71
N THR A 59 10.38 15.13 -6.02
CA THR A 59 9.18 15.76 -6.60
C THR A 59 8.06 14.73 -6.90
N ASN A 60 8.39 13.45 -6.95
CA ASN A 60 7.44 12.39 -7.34
C ASN A 60 6.22 12.35 -6.44
N PHE A 61 6.42 12.55 -5.13
CA PHE A 61 5.31 12.54 -4.19
C PHE A 61 4.32 13.67 -4.48
N TYR A 62 4.82 14.87 -4.80
CA TYR A 62 3.96 16.00 -5.18
C TYR A 62 3.07 15.65 -6.37
N HIS A 63 3.66 15.13 -7.45
CA HIS A 63 2.91 14.77 -8.65
C HIS A 63 1.89 13.66 -8.41
N GLN A 64 2.27 12.66 -7.62
CA GLN A 64 1.35 11.58 -7.22
C GLN A 64 0.19 12.09 -6.35
N TRP A 65 0.49 12.99 -5.41
CA TRP A 65 -0.53 13.59 -4.56
C TRP A 65 -1.50 14.45 -5.36
N MET A 66 -0.99 15.28 -6.27
CA MET A 66 -1.84 16.09 -7.15
C MET A 66 -2.70 15.21 -8.07
N SER A 67 -2.14 14.15 -8.63
CA SER A 67 -2.91 13.19 -9.44
C SER A 67 -4.03 12.52 -8.64
N LEU A 68 -3.77 12.17 -7.37
CA LEU A 68 -4.79 11.64 -6.47
C LEU A 68 -5.89 12.67 -6.18
N TYR A 69 -5.51 13.91 -5.92
CA TYR A 69 -6.45 15.01 -5.68
C TYR A 69 -7.38 15.23 -6.88
N ASP A 70 -6.84 15.29 -8.09
CA ASP A 70 -7.61 15.44 -9.31
C ASP A 70 -8.54 14.24 -9.55
N ALA A 71 -8.04 13.02 -9.34
CA ALA A 71 -8.85 11.81 -9.45
C ALA A 71 -10.00 11.77 -8.43
N ILE A 72 -9.78 12.22 -7.19
CA ILE A 72 -10.82 12.32 -6.17
C ILE A 72 -11.89 13.34 -6.60
N LYS A 73 -11.47 14.48 -7.15
CA LYS A 73 -12.41 15.50 -7.65
C LYS A 73 -13.24 15.03 -8.85
N GLU A 74 -12.61 14.32 -9.76
CA GLU A 74 -13.26 13.85 -10.99
C GLU A 74 -14.20 12.67 -10.72
N LYS A 75 -13.73 11.65 -10.02
CA LYS A 75 -14.43 10.38 -9.84
C LYS A 75 -15.21 10.28 -8.52
N GLY A 76 -14.89 11.13 -7.56
CA GLY A 76 -15.37 11.03 -6.19
C GLY A 76 -14.59 10.01 -5.35
N VAL A 77 -14.37 10.33 -4.08
CA VAL A 77 -13.51 9.57 -3.16
C VAL A 77 -13.95 8.12 -2.96
N LYS A 78 -15.25 7.83 -2.97
CA LYS A 78 -15.78 6.46 -2.81
C LYS A 78 -15.35 5.55 -3.96
N ASN A 79 -15.40 6.07 -5.19
CA ASN A 79 -14.97 5.32 -6.37
C ASN A 79 -13.46 5.05 -6.32
N ILE A 80 -12.66 6.00 -5.84
CA ILE A 80 -11.22 5.81 -5.62
C ILE A 80 -10.96 4.71 -4.57
N TYR A 81 -11.69 4.71 -3.45
CA TYR A 81 -11.56 3.64 -2.45
C TYR A 81 -11.83 2.26 -3.04
N GLU A 82 -12.88 2.14 -3.84
CA GLU A 82 -13.23 0.87 -4.48
C GLU A 82 -12.23 0.44 -5.55
N GLU A 83 -11.81 1.36 -6.42
CA GLU A 83 -10.85 1.10 -7.49
C GLU A 83 -9.50 0.62 -6.91
N VAL A 84 -8.98 1.31 -5.90
CA VAL A 84 -7.72 0.95 -5.25
C VAL A 84 -7.85 -0.37 -4.49
N ALA A 85 -8.92 -0.57 -3.71
CA ALA A 85 -9.14 -1.80 -2.97
C ALA A 85 -9.29 -3.01 -3.91
N TYR A 86 -9.98 -2.85 -5.05
CA TYR A 86 -10.12 -3.90 -6.06
C TYR A 86 -8.78 -4.24 -6.71
N THR A 87 -7.97 -3.24 -7.02
CA THR A 87 -6.64 -3.42 -7.59
C THR A 87 -5.75 -4.23 -6.64
N TRP A 88 -5.72 -3.87 -5.35
CA TRP A 88 -4.95 -4.61 -4.35
C TRP A 88 -5.49 -6.01 -4.11
N PHE A 89 -6.80 -6.19 -4.07
CA PHE A 89 -7.42 -7.51 -3.96
C PHE A 89 -6.95 -8.44 -5.07
N ASN A 90 -7.01 -7.98 -6.33
CA ASN A 90 -6.59 -8.77 -7.48
C ASN A 90 -5.10 -9.12 -7.44
N ARG A 91 -4.24 -8.16 -7.05
CA ARG A 91 -2.81 -8.40 -6.90
C ARG A 91 -2.50 -9.45 -5.83
N LEU A 92 -3.12 -9.34 -4.66
CA LEU A 92 -2.92 -10.29 -3.57
C LEU A 92 -3.44 -11.69 -3.93
N VAL A 93 -4.59 -11.78 -4.60
CA VAL A 93 -5.15 -13.05 -5.07
C VAL A 93 -4.24 -13.67 -6.12
N ALA A 94 -3.73 -12.89 -7.08
CA ALA A 94 -2.81 -13.39 -8.09
C ALA A 94 -1.52 -13.94 -7.49
N ILE A 95 -0.90 -13.21 -6.54
CA ILE A 95 0.29 -13.68 -5.81
C ILE A 95 -0.04 -14.99 -5.07
N ARG A 96 -1.20 -15.07 -4.40
CA ARG A 96 -1.60 -16.28 -3.68
C ARG A 96 -1.82 -17.48 -4.60
N ILE A 97 -2.40 -17.28 -5.77
CA ILE A 97 -2.57 -18.33 -6.79
C ILE A 97 -1.19 -18.81 -7.26
N LEU A 98 -0.30 -17.91 -7.63
CA LEU A 98 1.06 -18.23 -8.06
C LEU A 98 1.82 -19.00 -6.96
N GLN A 99 1.73 -18.56 -5.72
CA GLN A 99 2.37 -19.22 -4.58
C GLN A 99 1.89 -20.66 -4.35
N LYS A 100 0.65 -20.98 -4.71
CA LYS A 100 0.05 -22.33 -4.51
C LYS A 100 0.24 -23.26 -5.70
N GLN A 101 0.87 -22.83 -6.77
CA GLN A 101 1.20 -23.72 -7.89
C GLN A 101 2.38 -24.63 -7.52
N GLU A 102 2.31 -25.91 -7.87
CA GLU A 102 3.32 -26.93 -7.52
C GLU A 102 4.74 -26.62 -8.05
N GLN A 103 4.83 -25.85 -9.12
CA GLN A 103 6.11 -25.42 -9.74
C GLN A 103 6.38 -23.93 -9.53
N SER A 104 5.85 -23.34 -8.48
CA SER A 104 5.98 -21.91 -8.24
C SER A 104 7.43 -21.54 -7.89
N LEU A 105 7.96 -20.55 -8.61
CA LEU A 105 9.22 -19.87 -8.24
C LEU A 105 9.02 -18.92 -7.05
N ILE A 106 7.75 -18.67 -6.65
CA ILE A 106 7.39 -17.73 -5.58
C ILE A 106 6.87 -18.55 -4.39
N ASN A 107 7.78 -18.93 -3.50
CA ASN A 107 7.41 -19.68 -2.29
C ASN A 107 7.16 -18.72 -1.11
N ASN A 108 6.13 -18.98 -0.35
CA ASN A 108 5.86 -18.39 0.97
C ASN A 108 5.77 -16.85 1.05
N VAL A 109 5.49 -16.14 -0.04
CA VAL A 109 5.48 -14.67 -0.07
C VAL A 109 4.46 -14.07 0.90
N LEU A 110 3.23 -14.61 0.91
CA LEU A 110 2.11 -14.11 1.73
C LEU A 110 1.82 -14.97 2.96
N ASP A 111 2.54 -16.07 3.18
CA ASP A 111 2.40 -16.85 4.40
C ASP A 111 3.05 -16.09 5.56
N PHE A 112 2.53 -16.27 6.77
CA PHE A 112 3.06 -15.59 7.95
C PHE A 112 4.21 -16.38 8.57
N VAL A 113 5.17 -15.64 9.12
CA VAL A 113 6.24 -16.21 9.95
C VAL A 113 5.68 -16.44 11.34
N ASP A 114 5.47 -17.69 11.71
CA ASP A 114 4.97 -18.11 13.02
C ASP A 114 3.76 -17.28 13.51
N ASP A 115 3.73 -16.90 14.77
CA ASP A 115 2.63 -16.12 15.36
C ASP A 115 2.70 -14.61 15.06
N CYS A 116 3.69 -14.17 14.29
CA CYS A 116 4.00 -12.74 14.10
C CYS A 116 3.12 -12.02 13.09
N ARG A 117 2.12 -12.61 12.48
CA ARG A 117 1.25 -11.99 11.45
C ARG A 117 1.97 -11.17 10.36
N THR A 118 3.29 -11.35 10.25
CA THR A 118 4.12 -10.66 9.26
C THR A 118 4.36 -11.61 8.09
N PRO A 119 4.04 -11.22 6.85
CA PRO A 119 4.34 -12.02 5.66
C PRO A 119 5.84 -12.32 5.55
N PHE A 120 6.21 -13.52 5.07
CA PHE A 120 7.61 -13.92 4.90
C PHE A 120 8.42 -12.89 4.12
N ILE A 121 7.91 -12.39 3.01
CA ILE A 121 8.62 -11.39 2.20
C ILE A 121 8.95 -10.12 2.98
N VAL A 122 8.07 -9.68 3.88
CA VAL A 122 8.31 -8.51 4.72
C VAL A 122 9.33 -8.83 5.80
N ASN A 123 9.26 -10.02 6.38
CA ASN A 123 10.24 -10.49 7.37
C ASN A 123 11.63 -10.59 6.76
N ASP A 124 11.76 -11.21 5.59
CA ASP A 124 13.02 -11.36 4.87
C ASP A 124 13.62 -10.00 4.51
N ALA A 125 12.80 -9.08 3.99
CA ALA A 125 13.24 -7.72 3.67
C ALA A 125 13.73 -6.95 4.91
N ARG A 126 13.12 -7.16 6.09
CA ARG A 126 13.62 -6.60 7.37
C ARG A 126 15.00 -7.13 7.77
N HIS A 127 15.32 -8.34 7.36
CA HIS A 127 16.64 -8.95 7.58
C HIS A 127 17.62 -8.69 6.43
N GLY A 128 17.25 -7.86 5.45
CA GLY A 128 18.08 -7.52 4.29
C GLY A 128 18.10 -8.60 3.22
N ILE A 129 17.18 -9.57 3.27
CA ILE A 129 17.04 -10.63 2.27
C ILE A 129 16.01 -10.17 1.25
N PHE A 130 16.47 -9.93 0.02
CA PHE A 130 15.65 -9.49 -1.09
C PHE A 130 15.63 -10.51 -2.23
N PRO A 131 14.52 -10.62 -2.98
CA PRO A 131 14.50 -11.44 -4.19
C PRO A 131 15.54 -10.99 -5.22
N GLU A 132 16.04 -11.92 -6.02
CA GLU A 132 16.93 -11.61 -7.14
C GLU A 132 16.27 -10.63 -8.13
N GLY A 133 17.08 -9.71 -8.67
CA GLY A 133 16.62 -8.75 -9.68
C GLY A 133 16.08 -7.43 -9.12
N ILE A 134 16.05 -7.25 -7.80
CA ILE A 134 15.74 -5.94 -7.21
C ILE A 134 16.99 -5.04 -7.31
N ASP A 135 16.83 -3.84 -7.85
CA ASP A 135 17.93 -2.86 -7.96
C ASP A 135 18.28 -2.26 -6.58
N GLU A 136 19.51 -1.79 -6.47
CA GLU A 136 20.09 -1.27 -5.22
C GLU A 136 19.27 -0.07 -4.67
N LYS A 137 18.75 0.80 -5.54
CA LYS A 137 17.95 1.95 -5.15
C LYS A 137 16.65 1.51 -4.48
N THR A 138 15.97 0.54 -5.07
CA THR A 138 14.74 -0.05 -4.51
C THR A 138 15.02 -0.75 -3.17
N MET A 139 16.16 -1.45 -3.03
CA MET A 139 16.55 -2.05 -1.75
C MET A 139 16.76 -1.01 -0.66
N ILE A 140 17.42 0.12 -0.98
CA ILE A 140 17.62 1.22 -0.03
C ILE A 140 16.28 1.84 0.39
N GLU A 141 15.38 2.08 -0.57
CA GLU A 141 14.04 2.62 -0.28
C GLU A 141 13.23 1.67 0.62
N LEU A 142 13.25 0.37 0.33
CA LEU A 142 12.56 -0.65 1.15
C LEU A 142 13.17 -0.73 2.56
N ASN A 143 14.50 -0.73 2.69
CA ASN A 143 15.16 -0.71 3.99
C ASN A 143 14.76 0.50 4.82
N ASN A 144 14.70 1.68 4.22
CA ASN A 144 14.27 2.90 4.90
C ASN A 144 12.80 2.84 5.35
N LEU A 145 11.94 2.26 4.51
CA LEU A 145 10.53 2.05 4.85
C LEU A 145 10.33 1.04 6.00
N LEU A 146 11.15 -0.02 6.05
CA LEU A 146 11.01 -1.11 7.01
C LEU A 146 11.71 -0.83 8.36
N ARG A 147 12.67 0.09 8.40
CA ARG A 147 13.40 0.48 9.63
C ARG A 147 12.67 1.49 10.50
N ASP A 148 11.59 2.07 10.03
CA ASP A 148 10.80 3.01 10.80
C ASP A 148 9.96 2.24 11.84
N ASP A 149 10.54 2.05 13.03
CA ASP A 149 9.95 1.30 14.15
C ASP A 149 8.61 1.85 14.64
N ASN A 150 8.25 3.07 14.20
CA ASN A 150 6.96 3.70 14.51
C ASN A 150 5.86 3.38 13.50
N LYS A 151 6.17 2.63 12.45
CA LYS A 151 5.15 2.18 11.48
C LYS A 151 4.42 0.98 12.03
N THR A 152 3.14 1.15 12.26
CA THR A 152 2.23 0.02 12.52
C THR A 152 2.16 -0.88 11.28
N THR A 153 1.88 -2.16 11.48
CA THR A 153 1.70 -3.16 10.41
C THR A 153 0.62 -2.82 9.39
N GLU A 154 -0.07 -1.69 9.56
CA GLU A 154 -1.11 -1.17 8.68
C GLU A 154 -0.57 -0.14 7.66
N GLN A 155 0.69 0.21 7.74
CA GLN A 155 1.39 1.09 6.80
C GLN A 155 2.14 0.28 5.77
#